data_9262937adea8e2a9e196156b581dc55f
#
_entry.id   9262937adea8e2a9e196156b581dc55f
#
_cell.length_a   1.000
_cell.length_b   1.000
_cell.length_c   1.000
_cell.angle_alpha   90.00
_cell.angle_beta   90.00
_cell.angle_gamma   90.00
#
_symmetry.space_group_name_H-M   'P 1'
#
loop_
_entity.id
_entity.type
_entity.pdbx_description
1 polymer ?
#
loop_
_entity_poly.entity_id
_entity_poly.type
_entity_poly.pdbx_seq_one_letter_code
_entity_poly.pdbx_strand_id
1 'polypeptide(L)'
;MPTLREIAAHFGFASTRAAADHLAALKRKGVLASSPGLARSLRIITPLQALRRLVVDIPLFGSIPAGFADDRKQEAKGCVSIDIETLGLKPTPRTFALEVRGDSMIGKCIMDGDLVVLEHGMTPRNGDVVAALIDNESTLKSFQLSRGRPFLRAENPRYPDLIPAQELVIQGVMVALIRKRK
;
A
#
# COMPACT_ATOMS: atom_id res chain seq x y z
N MET A 1 -9.70 -4.98 30.64
CA MET A 1 -10.82 -4.09 30.36
C MET A 1 -11.72 -4.01 31.57
N PRO A 2 -12.16 -2.82 32.05
CA PRO A 2 -12.97 -2.70 33.24
C PRO A 2 -14.33 -3.38 33.09
N THR A 3 -14.83 -3.93 34.19
CA THR A 3 -16.17 -4.50 34.30
C THR A 3 -17.22 -3.39 34.49
N LEU A 4 -18.48 -3.68 34.22
CA LEU A 4 -19.56 -2.71 34.45
C LEU A 4 -19.63 -2.25 35.93
N ARG A 5 -19.23 -3.10 36.88
CA ARG A 5 -19.16 -2.73 38.31
C ARG A 5 -18.04 -1.73 38.58
N GLU A 6 -16.87 -1.95 38.02
CA GLU A 6 -15.72 -1.02 38.13
C GLU A 6 -16.02 0.33 37.46
N ILE A 7 -16.68 0.32 36.30
CA ILE A 7 -17.12 1.54 35.63
C ILE A 7 -18.14 2.29 36.49
N ALA A 8 -19.15 1.57 37.03
CA ALA A 8 -20.18 2.17 37.89
C ALA A 8 -19.55 2.79 39.15
N ALA A 9 -18.65 2.08 39.79
CA ALA A 9 -17.95 2.55 40.99
C ALA A 9 -17.06 3.77 40.66
N HIS A 10 -16.30 3.73 39.57
CA HIS A 10 -15.37 4.81 39.18
C HIS A 10 -16.08 6.11 38.84
N PHE A 11 -17.24 6.03 38.14
CA PHE A 11 -18.01 7.21 37.74
C PHE A 11 -19.17 7.57 38.68
N GLY A 12 -19.30 6.88 39.79
CA GLY A 12 -20.36 7.17 40.77
C GLY A 12 -21.79 6.86 40.28
N PHE A 13 -21.96 5.92 39.35
CA PHE A 13 -23.29 5.53 38.88
C PHE A 13 -24.05 4.74 39.94
N ALA A 14 -25.35 5.03 40.09
CA ALA A 14 -26.20 4.40 41.07
C ALA A 14 -26.36 2.86 40.84
N SER A 15 -26.08 2.36 39.63
CA SER A 15 -26.20 0.94 39.31
C SER A 15 -25.33 0.56 38.11
N THR A 16 -25.04 -0.76 37.98
CA THR A 16 -24.39 -1.31 36.79
C THR A 16 -25.24 -1.13 35.51
N ARG A 17 -26.59 -1.05 35.69
CA ARG A 17 -27.50 -0.75 34.58
C ARG A 17 -27.30 0.65 34.04
N ALA A 18 -27.17 1.65 34.90
CA ALA A 18 -26.86 3.01 34.47
C ALA A 18 -25.55 3.09 33.68
N ALA A 19 -24.50 2.37 34.17
CA ALA A 19 -23.26 2.26 33.43
C ALA A 19 -23.44 1.62 32.04
N ALA A 20 -24.23 0.54 31.95
CA ALA A 20 -24.54 -0.12 30.67
C ALA A 20 -25.30 0.80 29.70
N ASP A 21 -26.29 1.55 30.20
CA ASP A 21 -27.07 2.50 29.39
C ASP A 21 -26.18 3.65 28.84
N HIS A 22 -25.25 4.17 29.66
CA HIS A 22 -24.26 5.14 29.20
C HIS A 22 -23.33 4.58 28.14
N LEU A 23 -22.82 3.34 28.30
CA LEU A 23 -22.00 2.70 27.29
C LEU A 23 -22.77 2.46 25.98
N ALA A 24 -24.05 2.07 26.06
CA ALA A 24 -24.91 1.92 24.89
C ALA A 24 -25.13 3.28 24.17
N ALA A 25 -25.30 4.38 24.93
CA ALA A 25 -25.41 5.72 24.37
C ALA A 25 -24.12 6.15 23.65
N LEU A 26 -22.96 5.89 24.25
CA LEU A 26 -21.65 6.18 23.63
C LEU A 26 -21.40 5.33 22.37
N LYS A 27 -21.88 4.08 22.33
CA LYS A 27 -21.86 3.26 21.11
C LYS A 27 -22.75 3.84 20.02
N ARG A 28 -23.98 4.27 20.36
CA ARG A 28 -24.89 4.93 19.38
C ARG A 28 -24.31 6.23 18.82
N LYS A 29 -23.56 6.98 19.64
CA LYS A 29 -22.85 8.21 19.23
C LYS A 29 -21.56 7.92 18.47
N GLY A 30 -21.17 6.66 18.24
CA GLY A 30 -19.95 6.30 17.52
C GLY A 30 -18.64 6.59 18.27
N VAL A 31 -18.71 6.89 19.58
CA VAL A 31 -17.53 7.13 20.44
C VAL A 31 -16.89 5.83 20.92
N LEU A 32 -17.72 4.77 21.04
CA LEU A 32 -17.27 3.42 21.43
C LEU A 32 -17.67 2.39 20.38
N ALA A 33 -16.80 1.42 20.16
CA ALA A 33 -17.11 0.20 19.41
C ALA A 33 -16.84 -1.05 20.25
N SER A 34 -17.48 -2.16 19.88
CA SER A 34 -17.18 -3.49 20.40
C SER A 34 -17.08 -4.47 19.23
N SER A 35 -16.16 -5.44 19.31
CA SER A 35 -16.05 -6.49 18.32
C SER A 35 -17.13 -7.55 18.57
N PRO A 36 -17.90 -7.98 17.55
CA PRO A 36 -18.88 -9.06 17.70
C PRO A 36 -18.18 -10.34 18.17
N GLY A 37 -18.80 -11.07 19.10
CA GLY A 37 -18.30 -12.37 19.59
C GLY A 37 -17.14 -12.30 20.59
N LEU A 38 -16.57 -11.14 20.87
CA LEU A 38 -15.53 -10.98 21.87
C LEU A 38 -16.07 -10.26 23.11
N ALA A 39 -16.18 -10.99 24.22
CA ALA A 39 -16.46 -10.39 25.51
C ALA A 39 -15.34 -9.41 25.88
N ARG A 40 -15.68 -8.24 26.42
CA ARG A 40 -14.73 -7.20 26.87
C ARG A 40 -13.92 -6.52 25.75
N SER A 41 -14.53 -6.32 24.57
CA SER A 41 -13.87 -5.72 23.39
C SER A 41 -14.19 -4.22 23.16
N LEU A 42 -14.57 -3.47 24.22
CA LEU A 42 -14.83 -2.03 24.09
C LEU A 42 -13.55 -1.26 23.74
N ARG A 43 -13.62 -0.44 22.71
CA ARG A 43 -12.56 0.50 22.31
C ARG A 43 -13.14 1.88 22.10
N ILE A 44 -12.38 2.91 22.44
CA ILE A 44 -12.72 4.29 22.14
C ILE A 44 -12.45 4.53 20.66
N ILE A 45 -13.44 5.08 19.96
CA ILE A 45 -13.28 5.51 18.57
C ILE A 45 -12.96 7.01 18.62
N THR A 46 -11.72 7.36 18.32
CA THR A 46 -11.40 8.78 18.08
C THR A 46 -11.97 9.19 16.71
N PRO A 47 -12.31 10.48 16.49
CA PRO A 47 -12.76 10.97 15.19
C PRO A 47 -11.81 10.55 14.04
N LEU A 48 -10.50 10.55 14.29
CA LEU A 48 -9.49 10.08 13.35
C LEU A 48 -9.56 8.58 13.11
N GLN A 49 -9.90 7.76 14.13
CA GLN A 49 -10.08 6.30 13.96
C GLN A 49 -11.37 5.95 13.23
N ALA A 50 -12.42 6.78 13.37
CA ALA A 50 -13.64 6.64 12.57
C ALA A 50 -13.40 6.93 11.08
N LEU A 51 -12.42 7.77 10.78
CA LEU A 51 -11.97 8.09 9.41
C LEU A 51 -10.92 7.08 8.90
N ARG A 52 -10.23 6.36 9.80
CA ARG A 52 -9.29 5.31 9.40
C ARG A 52 -10.08 4.12 8.85
N ARG A 53 -9.99 3.92 7.56
CA ARG A 53 -10.46 2.71 6.90
C ARG A 53 -9.36 1.66 6.85
N LEU A 54 -9.53 0.62 6.07
CA LEU A 54 -8.63 -0.52 6.06
C LEU A 54 -7.21 -0.09 5.65
N VAL A 55 -6.24 -0.26 6.53
CA VAL A 55 -4.82 -0.09 6.23
C VAL A 55 -4.28 -1.46 5.82
N VAL A 56 -3.55 -1.50 4.71
CA VAL A 56 -2.91 -2.72 4.19
C VAL A 56 -1.41 -2.52 4.19
N ASP A 57 -0.70 -3.57 4.60
CA ASP A 57 0.75 -3.61 4.54
C ASP A 57 1.20 -4.17 3.19
N ILE A 58 1.89 -3.34 2.41
CA ILE A 58 2.44 -3.68 1.10
C ILE A 58 3.92 -4.01 1.29
N PRO A 59 4.40 -5.20 0.87
CA PRO A 59 5.79 -5.57 1.01
C PRO A 59 6.69 -4.63 0.18
N LEU A 60 7.78 -4.15 0.80
CA LEU A 60 8.80 -3.32 0.17
C LEU A 60 10.02 -4.17 -0.18
N PHE A 61 10.35 -4.25 -1.45
CA PHE A 61 11.53 -4.94 -1.97
C PHE A 61 12.67 -3.98 -2.29
N GLY A 62 13.90 -4.45 -2.16
CA GLY A 62 15.09 -3.65 -2.49
C GLY A 62 15.48 -3.66 -3.96
N SER A 63 15.08 -4.68 -4.68
CA SER A 63 15.26 -4.89 -6.12
C SER A 63 14.02 -5.58 -6.68
N ILE A 64 13.86 -5.56 -7.98
CA ILE A 64 12.77 -6.26 -8.66
C ILE A 64 13.05 -7.77 -8.54
N PRO A 65 12.16 -8.54 -7.89
CA PRO A 65 12.37 -9.98 -7.78
C PRO A 65 12.18 -10.66 -9.15
N ALA A 66 13.03 -11.64 -9.43
CA ALA A 66 12.96 -12.46 -10.66
C ALA A 66 11.83 -13.51 -10.54
N GLY A 67 10.60 -13.11 -10.72
CA GLY A 67 9.44 -14.00 -10.68
C GLY A 67 8.52 -13.79 -9.47
N PHE A 68 7.28 -14.27 -9.56
CA PHE A 68 6.26 -14.21 -8.49
C PHE A 68 6.14 -15.60 -7.83
N ALA A 69 7.10 -15.98 -6.99
CA ALA A 69 7.03 -17.18 -6.16
C ALA A 69 6.49 -16.87 -4.76
N ASP A 70 5.91 -17.86 -4.08
CA ASP A 70 5.34 -17.75 -2.72
C ASP A 70 6.36 -17.34 -1.64
N ASP A 71 7.67 -17.46 -1.92
CA ASP A 71 8.78 -17.19 -0.98
C ASP A 71 9.14 -15.72 -0.80
N ARG A 72 8.44 -14.78 -1.44
CA ARG A 72 8.75 -13.33 -1.43
C ARG A 72 8.74 -12.65 -0.08
N LYS A 73 7.96 -13.15 0.87
CA LYS A 73 7.91 -12.57 2.22
C LYS A 73 9.27 -12.60 2.90
N GLN A 74 10.16 -13.49 2.47
CA GLN A 74 11.51 -13.62 3.04
C GLN A 74 12.51 -12.60 2.47
N GLU A 75 12.25 -12.05 1.27
CA GLU A 75 13.14 -11.07 0.62
C GLU A 75 12.71 -9.61 0.82
N ALA A 76 11.56 -9.38 1.43
CA ALA A 76 11.07 -8.03 1.70
C ALA A 76 11.96 -7.34 2.76
N LYS A 77 12.43 -6.13 2.46
CA LYS A 77 13.18 -5.27 3.40
C LYS A 77 12.31 -4.62 4.47
N GLY A 78 10.99 -4.71 4.32
CA GLY A 78 10.00 -4.10 5.21
C GLY A 78 8.63 -4.06 4.56
N CYS A 79 7.76 -3.20 5.08
CA CYS A 79 6.45 -2.94 4.50
C CYS A 79 6.11 -1.45 4.50
N VAL A 80 5.18 -1.08 3.63
CA VAL A 80 4.56 0.26 3.59
C VAL A 80 3.09 0.09 3.94
N SER A 81 2.67 0.70 5.06
CA SER A 81 1.28 0.65 5.51
C SER A 81 0.51 1.82 4.88
N ILE A 82 -0.48 1.52 4.04
CA ILE A 82 -1.25 2.53 3.30
C ILE A 82 -2.74 2.27 3.46
N ASP A 83 -3.50 3.36 3.61
CA ASP A 83 -4.94 3.33 3.56
C ASP A 83 -5.43 3.00 2.14
N ILE A 84 -6.37 2.05 2.01
CA ILE A 84 -6.87 1.57 0.72
C ILE A 84 -7.54 2.68 -0.09
N GLU A 85 -8.26 3.61 0.56
CA GLU A 85 -8.90 4.71 -0.14
C GLU A 85 -7.87 5.70 -0.69
N THR A 86 -6.78 5.92 0.04
CA THR A 86 -5.66 6.75 -0.44
C THR A 86 -5.00 6.16 -1.68
N LEU A 87 -4.91 4.84 -1.79
CA LEU A 87 -4.39 4.16 -2.98
C LEU A 87 -5.34 4.25 -4.19
N GLY A 88 -6.64 4.44 -3.95
CA GLY A 88 -7.66 4.42 -5.00
C GLY A 88 -7.86 3.03 -5.65
N LEU A 89 -7.25 2.00 -5.09
CA LEU A 89 -7.38 0.61 -5.52
C LEU A 89 -7.32 -0.33 -4.32
N LYS A 90 -7.88 -1.52 -4.45
CA LYS A 90 -7.79 -2.57 -3.46
C LYS A 90 -6.52 -3.40 -3.73
N PRO A 91 -5.51 -3.35 -2.85
CA PRO A 91 -4.31 -4.16 -3.00
C PRO A 91 -4.64 -5.64 -3.07
N THR A 92 -3.92 -6.37 -3.89
CA THR A 92 -3.99 -7.82 -4.01
C THR A 92 -2.75 -8.46 -3.35
N PRO A 93 -2.69 -9.78 -3.18
CA PRO A 93 -1.44 -10.45 -2.78
C PRO A 93 -0.28 -10.23 -3.77
N ARG A 94 -0.56 -9.66 -4.94
CA ARG A 94 0.41 -9.35 -5.99
C ARG A 94 0.88 -7.89 -5.98
N THR A 95 0.33 -7.06 -5.08
CA THR A 95 0.77 -5.66 -4.90
C THR A 95 2.07 -5.62 -4.11
N PHE A 96 3.05 -4.86 -4.58
CA PHE A 96 4.34 -4.69 -3.93
C PHE A 96 4.88 -3.27 -4.11
N ALA A 97 5.87 -2.89 -3.32
CA ALA A 97 6.52 -1.59 -3.42
C ALA A 97 8.02 -1.76 -3.73
N LEU A 98 8.57 -0.80 -4.45
CA LEU A 98 10.00 -0.67 -4.73
C LEU A 98 10.47 0.74 -4.38
N GLU A 99 11.71 0.85 -3.92
CA GLU A 99 12.39 2.13 -3.79
C GLU A 99 13.08 2.49 -5.09
N VAL A 100 12.77 3.68 -5.61
CA VAL A 100 13.36 4.22 -6.84
C VAL A 100 14.82 4.58 -6.60
N ARG A 101 15.66 4.22 -7.55
CA ARG A 101 17.09 4.59 -7.56
C ARG A 101 17.44 5.29 -8.85
N GLY A 102 18.14 6.42 -8.72
CA GLY A 102 18.58 7.23 -9.84
C GLY A 102 17.52 8.20 -10.38
N ASP A 103 17.81 8.79 -11.51
CA ASP A 103 17.09 9.95 -12.07
C ASP A 103 16.46 9.67 -13.44
N SER A 104 16.40 8.40 -13.87
CA SER A 104 15.92 8.06 -15.22
C SER A 104 14.45 8.38 -15.48
N MET A 105 13.66 8.65 -14.43
CA MET A 105 12.22 8.87 -14.49
C MET A 105 11.79 10.28 -14.04
N ILE A 106 12.72 11.23 -13.96
CA ILE A 106 12.45 12.59 -13.46
C ILE A 106 11.43 13.36 -14.31
N GLY A 107 11.33 13.09 -15.60
CA GLY A 107 10.34 13.69 -16.49
C GLY A 107 8.89 13.33 -16.13
N LYS A 108 8.68 12.23 -15.42
CA LYS A 108 7.39 11.87 -14.79
C LYS A 108 7.33 12.24 -13.30
N CYS A 109 8.23 13.13 -12.85
CA CYS A 109 8.31 13.54 -11.46
C CYS A 109 8.56 12.38 -10.48
N ILE A 110 9.18 11.27 -10.92
CA ILE A 110 9.62 10.16 -10.09
C ILE A 110 11.09 10.37 -9.77
N MET A 111 11.40 10.53 -8.47
CA MET A 111 12.72 10.92 -7.99
C MET A 111 13.41 9.79 -7.23
N ASP A 112 14.72 9.90 -7.08
CA ASP A 112 15.50 9.02 -6.24
C ASP A 112 14.98 8.98 -4.79
N GLY A 113 14.78 7.77 -4.26
CA GLY A 113 14.23 7.54 -2.92
C GLY A 113 12.70 7.55 -2.83
N ASP A 114 11.97 7.81 -3.92
CA ASP A 114 10.52 7.60 -3.96
C ASP A 114 10.18 6.11 -3.79
N LEU A 115 8.98 5.85 -3.26
CA LEU A 115 8.43 4.50 -3.23
C LEU A 115 7.35 4.38 -4.31
N VAL A 116 7.53 3.46 -5.24
CA VAL A 116 6.51 3.12 -6.25
C VAL A 116 5.76 1.88 -5.80
N VAL A 117 4.43 1.94 -5.82
CA VAL A 117 3.56 0.79 -5.60
C VAL A 117 3.17 0.22 -6.94
N LEU A 118 3.35 -1.08 -7.09
CA LEU A 118 3.19 -1.81 -8.33
C LEU A 118 2.22 -2.97 -8.16
N GLU A 119 1.46 -3.27 -9.21
CA GLU A 119 0.59 -4.44 -9.27
C GLU A 119 1.12 -5.41 -10.32
N HIS A 120 1.45 -6.63 -9.88
CA HIS A 120 1.90 -7.68 -10.78
C HIS A 120 0.72 -8.32 -11.52
N GLY A 121 0.98 -8.72 -12.78
CA GLY A 121 -0.01 -9.37 -13.63
C GLY A 121 -0.98 -8.41 -14.33
N MET A 122 -0.84 -7.10 -14.12
CA MET A 122 -1.51 -6.12 -14.95
C MET A 122 -0.84 -6.04 -16.33
N THR A 123 -1.67 -5.97 -17.38
CA THR A 123 -1.18 -5.69 -18.73
C THR A 123 -0.90 -4.20 -18.87
N PRO A 124 0.34 -3.77 -19.15
CA PRO A 124 0.67 -2.37 -19.27
C PRO A 124 0.05 -1.75 -20.52
N ARG A 125 -0.34 -0.50 -20.41
CA ARG A 125 -0.75 0.35 -21.54
C ARG A 125 0.40 1.26 -21.96
N ASN A 126 0.30 1.77 -23.17
CA ASN A 126 1.28 2.74 -23.67
C ASN A 126 1.38 3.96 -22.75
N GLY A 127 2.57 4.26 -22.24
CA GLY A 127 2.80 5.34 -21.30
C GLY A 127 2.76 4.95 -19.81
N ASP A 128 2.33 3.74 -19.45
CA ASP A 128 2.38 3.27 -18.07
C ASP A 128 3.82 3.16 -17.58
N VAL A 129 4.03 3.47 -16.29
CA VAL A 129 5.31 3.21 -15.64
C VAL A 129 5.33 1.75 -15.15
N VAL A 130 6.37 1.04 -15.53
CA VAL A 130 6.51 -0.39 -15.23
C VAL A 130 7.83 -0.70 -14.55
N ALA A 131 7.78 -1.64 -13.63
CA ALA A 131 8.95 -2.37 -13.20
C ALA A 131 9.13 -3.57 -14.13
N ALA A 132 10.28 -3.71 -14.75
CA ALA A 132 10.54 -4.74 -15.72
C ALA A 132 11.94 -5.33 -15.59
N LEU A 133 12.07 -6.57 -16.04
CA LEU A 133 13.36 -7.17 -16.38
C LEU A 133 13.51 -7.07 -17.90
N ILE A 134 14.56 -6.45 -18.34
CA ILE A 134 14.98 -6.39 -19.76
C ILE A 134 16.35 -7.02 -19.88
N ASP A 135 16.44 -8.10 -20.63
CA ASP A 135 17.69 -8.87 -20.80
C ASP A 135 18.37 -9.17 -19.44
N ASN A 136 17.58 -9.56 -18.43
CA ASN A 136 17.95 -9.84 -17.03
C ASN A 136 18.33 -8.62 -16.18
N GLU A 137 18.21 -7.40 -16.67
CA GLU A 137 18.43 -6.20 -15.88
C GLU A 137 17.12 -5.60 -15.35
N SER A 138 17.08 -5.35 -14.05
CA SER A 138 15.91 -4.74 -13.38
C SER A 138 15.86 -3.25 -13.65
N THR A 139 14.69 -2.73 -14.07
CA THR A 139 14.53 -1.30 -14.35
C THR A 139 13.12 -0.80 -14.11
N LEU A 140 12.99 0.51 -13.82
CA LEU A 140 11.72 1.24 -13.79
C LEU A 140 11.71 2.21 -14.97
N LYS A 141 10.76 2.05 -15.89
CA LYS A 141 10.67 2.84 -17.14
C LYS A 141 9.20 3.03 -17.55
N SER A 142 8.98 3.91 -18.52
CA SER A 142 7.70 4.00 -19.24
C SER A 142 7.62 2.91 -20.30
N PHE A 143 6.57 2.12 -20.23
CA PHE A 143 6.24 1.13 -21.26
C PHE A 143 5.74 1.85 -22.51
N GLN A 144 6.28 1.49 -23.66
CA GLN A 144 5.91 2.06 -24.95
C GLN A 144 5.67 0.96 -25.98
N LEU A 145 4.74 1.21 -26.88
CA LEU A 145 4.47 0.36 -28.04
C LEU A 145 4.71 1.17 -29.32
N SER A 146 5.59 0.68 -30.17
CA SER A 146 5.79 1.24 -31.53
C SER A 146 5.60 0.13 -32.56
N ARG A 147 4.61 0.30 -33.42
CA ARG A 147 4.26 -0.68 -34.46
C ARG A 147 4.10 -2.12 -33.92
N GLY A 148 3.48 -2.24 -32.73
CA GLY A 148 3.27 -3.52 -32.05
C GLY A 148 4.49 -4.09 -31.32
N ARG A 149 5.64 -3.41 -31.33
CA ARG A 149 6.85 -3.84 -30.63
C ARG A 149 6.98 -3.06 -29.31
N PRO A 150 7.10 -3.75 -28.18
CA PRO A 150 7.30 -3.11 -26.89
C PRO A 150 8.74 -2.63 -26.73
N PHE A 151 8.92 -1.48 -26.09
CA PHE A 151 10.20 -0.98 -25.63
C PHE A 151 10.00 -0.16 -24.34
N LEU A 152 11.07 0.13 -23.64
CA LEU A 152 11.05 0.88 -22.40
C LEU A 152 11.71 2.23 -22.59
N ARG A 153 11.00 3.31 -22.26
CA ARG A 153 11.48 4.68 -22.35
C ARG A 153 11.87 5.23 -20.98
N ALA A 154 13.07 5.77 -20.90
CA ALA A 154 13.44 6.65 -19.80
C ALA A 154 12.75 8.00 -19.95
N GLU A 155 12.25 8.54 -18.85
CA GLU A 155 11.67 9.89 -18.80
C GLU A 155 12.74 10.92 -18.38
N ASN A 156 13.92 10.77 -18.97
CA ASN A 156 15.06 11.67 -18.83
C ASN A 156 15.90 11.57 -20.12
N PRO A 157 16.11 12.69 -20.86
CA PRO A 157 16.84 12.69 -22.13
C PRO A 157 18.29 12.18 -22.06
N ARG A 158 18.85 12.06 -20.84
CA ARG A 158 20.21 11.53 -20.66
C ARG A 158 20.30 10.01 -20.88
N TYR A 159 19.17 9.32 -20.91
CA TYR A 159 19.10 7.87 -21.03
C TYR A 159 18.42 7.48 -22.33
N PRO A 160 18.98 6.53 -23.08
CA PRO A 160 18.37 6.02 -24.29
C PRO A 160 17.13 5.17 -23.99
N ASP A 161 16.27 5.03 -25.02
CA ASP A 161 15.21 4.02 -25.00
C ASP A 161 15.84 2.61 -24.97
N LEU A 162 15.25 1.72 -24.18
CA LEU A 162 15.70 0.34 -24.04
C LEU A 162 14.83 -0.56 -24.92
N ILE A 163 15.43 -1.12 -25.95
CA ILE A 163 14.80 -2.08 -26.86
C ILE A 163 15.27 -3.48 -26.44
N PRO A 164 14.36 -4.42 -26.09
CA PRO A 164 14.78 -5.74 -25.68
C PRO A 164 15.47 -6.48 -26.82
N ALA A 165 16.64 -7.02 -26.54
CA ALA A 165 17.39 -7.84 -27.48
C ALA A 165 16.95 -9.31 -27.41
N GLN A 166 16.60 -9.79 -26.24
CA GLN A 166 16.17 -11.16 -25.99
C GLN A 166 14.79 -11.21 -25.35
N GLU A 167 14.64 -10.60 -24.15
CA GLU A 167 13.41 -10.75 -23.37
C GLU A 167 13.03 -9.44 -22.64
N LEU A 168 11.72 -9.21 -22.57
CA LEU A 168 11.11 -8.17 -21.75
C LEU A 168 10.03 -8.79 -20.87
N VAL A 169 10.28 -8.84 -19.56
CA VAL A 169 9.32 -9.35 -18.58
C VAL A 169 8.81 -8.19 -17.72
N ILE A 170 7.51 -7.92 -17.82
CA ILE A 170 6.87 -6.91 -16.97
C ILE A 170 6.60 -7.52 -15.60
N GLN A 171 7.25 -7.00 -14.59
CA GLN A 171 7.09 -7.46 -13.20
C GLN A 171 5.93 -6.77 -12.48
N GLY A 172 5.57 -5.55 -12.88
CA GLY A 172 4.41 -4.86 -12.36
C GLY A 172 4.20 -3.51 -13.02
N VAL A 173 2.95 -3.04 -12.98
CA VAL A 173 2.54 -1.72 -13.44
C VAL A 173 2.36 -0.81 -12.24
N MET A 174 2.89 0.41 -12.29
CA MET A 174 2.78 1.38 -11.21
C MET A 174 1.33 1.84 -11.02
N VAL A 175 0.86 1.76 -9.80
CA VAL A 175 -0.49 2.16 -9.39
C VAL A 175 -0.49 3.34 -8.42
N ALA A 176 0.63 3.57 -7.72
CA ALA A 176 0.79 4.72 -6.84
C ALA A 176 2.26 5.11 -6.67
N LEU A 177 2.50 6.37 -6.28
CA LEU A 177 3.79 6.93 -5.93
C LEU A 177 3.71 7.56 -4.55
N ILE A 178 4.69 7.27 -3.70
CA ILE A 178 4.79 7.82 -2.35
C ILE A 178 6.13 8.51 -2.21
N ARG A 179 6.10 9.78 -1.88
CA ARG A 179 7.32 10.56 -1.60
C ARG A 179 7.40 10.94 -0.15
N LYS A 180 8.54 10.63 0.47
CA LYS A 180 8.88 11.11 1.81
C LYS A 180 9.73 12.37 1.67
N ARG A 181 9.41 13.41 2.44
CA ARG A 181 10.29 14.56 2.55
C ARG A 181 11.55 14.12 3.31
N LYS A 182 12.71 14.35 2.71
CA LYS A 182 14.01 14.22 3.40
C LYS A 182 14.23 15.43 4.29
#